data_3386fd706345fe19acfe2e21bc9a330f
#
_entry.id   3386fd706345fe19acfe2e21bc9a330f
#
_cell.length_a   1.000
_cell.length_b   1.000
_cell.length_c   1.000
_cell.angle_alpha   90.00
_cell.angle_beta   90.00
_cell.angle_gamma   90.00
#
_symmetry.space_group_name_H-M   'P 1'
#
loop_
_entity.id
_entity.type
_entity.pdbx_description
1 polymer ?
#
loop_
_entity_poly.entity_id
_entity_poly.type
_entity_poly.pdbx_seq_one_letter_code
_entity_poly.pdbx_strand_id
1 'polypeptide(L)'
;MLLTHDSHSDQNLALGETDRRLFEADSATSRATRVVLDTSVLVADPMSMLNFVGCDVVIPLTVVEELDGLKTRMDDVGRSARTALRTIEDLRKKAGGSLAQPMRVHDEPDYGTVQIEVNGIQRHLLIEHGLDPEIPDNRIIGAALGQARVAPTRMISNDAALRIKAAHLGLQAEEHQPVGAGQSTRPMGWVTIDTSVENIDSLYSS
;
A
#
# COMPACT_ATOMS: atom_id res chain seq x y z
N MET A 1 24.12 -68.94 15.79
CA MET A 1 24.70 -67.88 14.97
C MET A 1 23.56 -67.03 14.46
N LEU A 2 23.30 -65.95 15.20
CA LEU A 2 22.12 -65.11 15.06
C LEU A 2 22.58 -63.80 14.34
N LEU A 3 21.86 -63.46 13.30
CA LEU A 3 21.99 -62.12 12.69
C LEU A 3 20.65 -61.41 12.88
N THR A 4 20.71 -60.39 13.70
CA THR A 4 19.64 -59.44 13.95
C THR A 4 19.65 -58.42 12.80
N HIS A 5 18.52 -58.26 12.15
CA HIS A 5 18.29 -57.23 11.13
C HIS A 5 17.73 -55.97 11.80
N ASP A 6 18.37 -54.91 11.54
CA ASP A 6 18.14 -53.57 12.04
C ASP A 6 16.96 -52.93 11.27
N SER A 7 15.88 -52.60 11.95
CA SER A 7 14.70 -51.94 11.39
C SER A 7 14.64 -50.49 11.91
N HIS A 8 15.47 -49.63 11.36
CA HIS A 8 15.52 -48.21 11.77
C HIS A 8 15.64 -47.21 10.61
N SER A 9 14.99 -47.44 9.46
CA SER A 9 15.12 -46.54 8.30
C SER A 9 13.81 -45.95 7.77
N ASP A 10 12.63 -46.28 8.28
CA ASP A 10 11.36 -45.88 7.65
C ASP A 10 10.55 -44.79 8.39
N GLN A 11 11.08 -44.18 9.46
CA GLN A 11 10.31 -43.13 10.18
C GLN A 11 10.68 -41.71 9.83
N ASN A 12 11.68 -41.44 8.96
CA ASN A 12 12.14 -40.09 8.68
C ASN A 12 11.59 -39.47 7.37
N LEU A 13 10.78 -40.20 6.58
CA LEU A 13 10.19 -39.69 5.34
C LEU A 13 8.75 -39.14 5.52
N ALA A 14 8.06 -39.48 6.60
CA ALA A 14 6.67 -39.08 6.78
C ALA A 14 6.47 -37.66 7.38
N LEU A 15 7.51 -37.10 8.01
CA LEU A 15 7.44 -35.74 8.60
C LEU A 15 7.60 -34.61 7.57
N GLY A 16 8.21 -34.88 6.41
CA GLY A 16 8.42 -33.87 5.38
C GLY A 16 7.19 -33.55 4.52
N GLU A 17 6.25 -34.47 4.35
CA GLU A 17 5.04 -34.28 3.55
C GLU A 17 3.91 -33.58 4.32
N THR A 18 3.82 -33.80 5.62
CA THR A 18 2.83 -33.15 6.48
C THR A 18 3.18 -31.67 6.70
N ASP A 19 4.46 -31.35 6.87
CA ASP A 19 4.94 -29.96 6.98
C ASP A 19 4.80 -29.21 5.65
N ARG A 20 5.04 -29.88 4.52
CA ARG A 20 4.82 -29.26 3.20
C ARG A 20 3.35 -28.92 2.94
N ARG A 21 2.43 -29.79 3.33
CA ARG A 21 0.98 -29.55 3.20
C ARG A 21 0.47 -28.44 4.12
N LEU A 22 1.07 -28.27 5.30
CA LEU A 22 0.76 -27.16 6.21
C LEU A 22 1.29 -25.82 5.66
N PHE A 23 2.47 -25.80 5.05
CA PHE A 23 3.01 -24.61 4.37
C PHE A 23 2.25 -24.27 3.07
N GLU A 24 1.80 -25.27 2.29
CA GLU A 24 0.99 -25.07 1.09
C GLU A 24 -0.47 -24.68 1.42
N ALA A 25 -1.02 -25.09 2.55
CA ALA A 25 -2.35 -24.68 3.01
C ALA A 25 -2.38 -23.25 3.53
N ASP A 26 -1.27 -22.74 4.09
CA ASP A 26 -1.15 -21.35 4.55
C ASP A 26 -0.93 -20.37 3.38
N SER A 27 -0.38 -20.81 2.25
CA SER A 27 -0.20 -19.99 1.05
C SER A 27 -1.48 -19.84 0.22
N ALA A 28 -2.47 -20.72 0.38
CA ALA A 28 -3.70 -20.74 -0.43
C ALA A 28 -4.82 -19.82 0.12
N THR A 29 -4.65 -19.19 1.30
CA THR A 29 -5.66 -18.31 1.93
C THR A 29 -5.10 -16.97 2.41
N SER A 30 -3.93 -16.56 1.98
CA SER A 30 -3.48 -15.18 2.21
C SER A 30 -4.33 -14.25 1.35
N ARG A 31 -5.42 -13.73 1.93
CA ARG A 31 -6.16 -12.63 1.31
C ARG A 31 -5.19 -11.48 1.08
N ALA A 32 -5.14 -11.00 -0.15
CA ALA A 32 -4.31 -9.84 -0.49
C ALA A 32 -4.59 -8.70 0.49
N THR A 33 -3.53 -8.07 0.99
CA THR A 33 -3.65 -6.90 1.86
C THR A 33 -4.29 -5.76 1.08
N ARG A 34 -5.32 -5.13 1.65
CA ARG A 34 -5.93 -3.94 1.07
C ARG A 34 -5.21 -2.68 1.52
N VAL A 35 -5.06 -1.76 0.59
CA VAL A 35 -4.48 -0.44 0.83
C VAL A 35 -5.51 0.61 0.48
N VAL A 36 -5.97 1.36 1.48
CA VAL A 36 -6.91 2.48 1.27
C VAL A 36 -6.09 3.76 1.15
N LEU A 37 -6.22 4.45 0.02
CA LEU A 37 -5.49 5.69 -0.25
C LEU A 37 -6.31 6.91 0.13
N ASP A 38 -5.64 7.86 0.78
CA ASP A 38 -6.12 9.20 1.05
C ASP A 38 -5.78 10.18 -0.09
N THR A 39 -6.49 11.29 -0.17
CA THR A 39 -6.30 12.35 -1.16
C THR A 39 -4.89 12.92 -1.13
N SER A 40 -4.30 13.09 0.05
CA SER A 40 -2.95 13.63 0.22
C SER A 40 -1.87 12.78 -0.48
N VAL A 41 -2.09 11.47 -0.60
CA VAL A 41 -1.20 10.55 -1.31
C VAL A 41 -1.25 10.81 -2.81
N LEU A 42 -2.45 10.89 -3.38
CA LEU A 42 -2.65 11.10 -4.82
C LEU A 42 -2.28 12.52 -5.27
N VAL A 43 -2.31 13.48 -4.35
CA VAL A 43 -1.80 14.84 -4.60
C VAL A 43 -0.27 14.85 -4.60
N ALA A 44 0.38 14.09 -3.72
CA ALA A 44 1.85 14.00 -3.66
C ALA A 44 2.42 13.12 -4.79
N ASP A 45 1.77 12.00 -5.08
CA ASP A 45 2.15 11.03 -6.12
C ASP A 45 0.91 10.52 -6.86
N PRO A 46 0.50 11.19 -7.96
CA PRO A 46 -0.73 10.86 -8.69
C PRO A 46 -0.76 9.45 -9.30
N MET A 47 0.40 8.82 -9.46
CA MET A 47 0.54 7.49 -10.05
C MET A 47 0.71 6.39 -9.00
N SER A 48 0.78 6.74 -7.71
CA SER A 48 1.02 5.79 -6.61
C SER A 48 0.03 4.64 -6.59
N MET A 49 -1.23 4.87 -7.00
CA MET A 49 -2.27 3.83 -7.07
C MET A 49 -1.88 2.63 -7.96
N LEU A 50 -0.91 2.79 -8.87
CA LEU A 50 -0.43 1.75 -9.78
C LEU A 50 0.76 0.96 -9.23
N ASN A 51 1.37 1.41 -8.12
CA ASN A 51 2.70 0.97 -7.70
C ASN A 51 2.70 0.08 -6.45
N PHE A 52 1.52 -0.27 -5.90
CA PHE A 52 1.42 -1.15 -4.73
C PHE A 52 1.53 -2.63 -5.14
N VAL A 53 2.70 -3.22 -4.90
CA VAL A 53 2.96 -4.64 -5.15
C VAL A 53 2.30 -5.50 -4.06
N GLY A 54 1.65 -6.59 -4.45
CA GLY A 54 1.02 -7.55 -3.54
C GLY A 54 -0.21 -7.02 -2.79
N CYS A 55 -0.76 -5.88 -3.19
CA CYS A 55 -1.85 -5.22 -2.48
C CYS A 55 -3.00 -4.86 -3.42
N ASP A 56 -4.23 -4.96 -2.90
CA ASP A 56 -5.42 -4.44 -3.57
C ASP A 56 -5.66 -2.99 -3.13
N VAL A 57 -5.56 -2.06 -4.07
CA VAL A 57 -5.74 -0.64 -3.83
C VAL A 57 -7.21 -0.28 -3.86
N VAL A 58 -7.66 0.40 -2.82
CA VAL A 58 -9.03 0.91 -2.69
C VAL A 58 -8.99 2.43 -2.60
N ILE A 59 -9.70 3.09 -3.50
CA ILE A 59 -9.85 4.54 -3.53
C ILE A 59 -11.29 4.84 -3.08
N PRO A 60 -11.51 5.44 -1.90
CA PRO A 60 -12.83 5.90 -1.49
C PRO A 60 -13.40 6.91 -2.48
N LEU A 61 -14.70 6.87 -2.74
CA LEU A 61 -15.34 7.86 -3.62
C LEU A 61 -15.12 9.30 -3.12
N THR A 62 -15.06 9.50 -1.80
CA THR A 62 -14.73 10.78 -1.19
C THR A 62 -13.41 11.36 -1.70
N VAL A 63 -12.39 10.51 -1.90
CA VAL A 63 -11.09 10.92 -2.46
C VAL A 63 -11.25 11.42 -3.89
N VAL A 64 -12.08 10.75 -4.70
CA VAL A 64 -12.37 11.19 -6.08
C VAL A 64 -13.10 12.55 -6.07
N GLU A 65 -14.06 12.74 -5.15
CA GLU A 65 -14.80 14.01 -4.97
C GLU A 65 -13.85 15.15 -4.56
N GLU A 66 -12.90 14.90 -3.64
CA GLU A 66 -11.91 15.89 -3.22
C GLU A 66 -10.94 16.25 -4.35
N LEU A 67 -10.43 15.25 -5.08
CA LEU A 67 -9.59 15.49 -6.26
C LEU A 67 -10.33 16.33 -7.32
N ASP A 68 -11.65 16.08 -7.50
CA ASP A 68 -12.47 16.87 -8.41
C ASP A 68 -12.59 18.33 -7.96
N GLY A 69 -12.72 18.57 -6.67
CA GLY A 69 -12.66 19.92 -6.09
C GLY A 69 -11.31 20.62 -6.30
N LEU A 70 -10.21 19.87 -6.22
CA LEU A 70 -8.86 20.39 -6.35
C LEU A 70 -8.43 20.65 -7.81
N LYS A 71 -9.05 20.00 -8.81
CA LYS A 71 -8.64 20.05 -10.23
C LYS A 71 -8.62 21.46 -10.83
N THR A 72 -9.38 22.40 -10.27
CA THR A 72 -9.50 23.78 -10.75
C THR A 72 -8.34 24.68 -10.32
N ARG A 73 -7.52 24.24 -9.36
CA ARG A 73 -6.35 24.98 -8.91
C ARG A 73 -5.29 25.05 -10.01
N MET A 74 -4.60 26.21 -10.08
CA MET A 74 -3.58 26.47 -11.10
C MET A 74 -2.15 26.10 -10.65
N ASP A 75 -2.01 25.59 -9.43
CA ASP A 75 -0.75 25.17 -8.83
C ASP A 75 -0.46 23.65 -9.05
N ASP A 76 0.61 23.17 -8.42
CA ASP A 76 1.03 21.75 -8.51
C ASP A 76 -0.03 20.81 -7.96
N VAL A 77 -0.75 21.19 -6.90
CA VAL A 77 -1.86 20.42 -6.34
C VAL A 77 -2.92 20.16 -7.38
N GLY A 78 -3.36 21.21 -8.10
CA GLY A 78 -4.35 21.05 -9.17
C GLY A 78 -3.83 20.24 -10.35
N ARG A 79 -2.52 20.33 -10.66
CA ARG A 79 -1.88 19.49 -11.69
C ARG A 79 -1.93 18.01 -11.29
N SER A 80 -1.53 17.70 -10.06
CA SER A 80 -1.57 16.35 -9.50
C SER A 80 -2.99 15.78 -9.49
N ALA A 81 -3.97 16.56 -9.01
CA ALA A 81 -5.37 16.16 -8.98
C ALA A 81 -5.90 15.79 -10.38
N ARG A 82 -5.61 16.63 -11.39
CA ARG A 82 -5.98 16.34 -12.80
C ARG A 82 -5.30 15.07 -13.32
N THR A 83 -4.05 14.82 -12.95
CA THR A 83 -3.32 13.61 -13.36
C THR A 83 -3.92 12.38 -12.71
N ALA A 84 -4.16 12.40 -11.40
CA ALA A 84 -4.79 11.29 -10.68
C ALA A 84 -6.18 10.96 -11.25
N LEU A 85 -7.04 11.98 -11.46
CA LEU A 85 -8.38 11.79 -12.04
C LEU A 85 -8.32 11.22 -13.45
N ARG A 86 -7.36 11.64 -14.28
CA ARG A 86 -7.17 11.09 -15.63
C ARG A 86 -6.76 9.62 -15.56
N THR A 87 -5.84 9.27 -14.66
CA THR A 87 -5.42 7.88 -14.44
C THR A 87 -6.61 7.00 -14.00
N ILE A 88 -7.41 7.47 -13.05
CA ILE A 88 -8.63 6.77 -12.61
C ILE A 88 -9.61 6.59 -13.79
N GLU A 89 -9.81 7.61 -14.61
CA GLU A 89 -10.71 7.55 -15.78
C GLU A 89 -10.19 6.57 -16.84
N ASP A 90 -8.88 6.50 -17.07
CA ASP A 90 -8.29 5.56 -18.01
C ASP A 90 -8.43 4.11 -17.50
N LEU A 91 -8.25 3.89 -16.20
CA LEU A 91 -8.53 2.58 -15.57
C LEU A 91 -10.02 2.21 -15.71
N ARG A 92 -10.93 3.15 -15.45
CA ARG A 92 -12.38 2.93 -15.61
C ARG A 92 -12.75 2.50 -17.02
N LYS A 93 -12.17 3.15 -18.04
CA LYS A 93 -12.38 2.78 -19.45
C LYS A 93 -11.88 1.37 -19.75
N LYS A 94 -10.67 1.03 -19.28
CA LYS A 94 -10.09 -0.32 -19.42
C LYS A 94 -10.95 -1.38 -18.73
N ALA A 95 -11.56 -1.05 -17.61
CA ALA A 95 -12.45 -1.93 -16.84
C ALA A 95 -13.87 -2.07 -17.43
N GLY A 96 -14.12 -1.59 -18.64
CA GLY A 96 -15.43 -1.69 -19.29
C GLY A 96 -16.45 -0.67 -18.76
N GLY A 97 -16.01 0.41 -18.13
CA GLY A 97 -16.84 1.54 -17.73
C GLY A 97 -17.11 1.69 -16.24
N SER A 98 -16.64 0.77 -15.39
CA SER A 98 -16.81 0.86 -13.93
C SER A 98 -15.57 0.35 -13.20
N LEU A 99 -15.23 0.99 -12.07
CA LEU A 99 -14.22 0.54 -11.09
C LEU A 99 -14.87 0.13 -9.76
N ALA A 100 -16.17 -0.11 -9.73
CA ALA A 100 -16.84 -0.66 -8.55
C ALA A 100 -16.43 -2.10 -8.24
N GLN A 101 -15.85 -2.78 -9.22
CA GLN A 101 -15.21 -4.09 -9.08
C GLN A 101 -13.70 -3.94 -9.21
N PRO A 102 -12.91 -4.76 -8.49
CA PRO A 102 -11.46 -4.74 -8.59
C PRO A 102 -10.97 -4.97 -10.03
N MET A 103 -10.09 -4.12 -10.51
CA MET A 103 -9.45 -4.22 -11.82
C MET A 103 -7.95 -4.42 -11.65
N ARG A 104 -7.36 -5.39 -12.36
CA ARG A 104 -5.91 -5.56 -12.42
C ARG A 104 -5.25 -4.37 -13.12
N VAL A 105 -4.17 -3.89 -12.53
CA VAL A 105 -3.43 -2.72 -13.03
C VAL A 105 -2.34 -3.14 -14.00
N HIS A 106 -1.72 -4.30 -13.72
CA HIS A 106 -0.64 -4.91 -14.49
C HIS A 106 -0.95 -6.38 -14.74
N ASP A 107 -0.35 -6.95 -15.79
CA ASP A 107 -0.49 -8.37 -16.13
C ASP A 107 0.39 -9.26 -15.23
N GLU A 108 1.41 -8.69 -14.57
CA GLU A 108 2.28 -9.40 -13.65
C GLU A 108 1.52 -9.85 -12.40
N PRO A 109 1.73 -11.10 -11.95
CA PRO A 109 0.98 -11.68 -10.83
C PRO A 109 1.23 -10.98 -9.49
N ASP A 110 2.36 -10.30 -9.34
CA ASP A 110 2.76 -9.63 -8.11
C ASP A 110 2.03 -8.30 -7.86
N TYR A 111 1.35 -7.75 -8.89
CA TYR A 111 0.53 -6.55 -8.72
C TYR A 111 -0.91 -6.92 -8.40
N GLY A 112 -1.49 -6.17 -7.46
CA GLY A 112 -2.88 -6.31 -7.06
C GLY A 112 -3.86 -5.62 -8.01
N THR A 113 -4.98 -5.23 -7.45
CA THR A 113 -6.08 -4.57 -8.18
C THR A 113 -6.26 -3.14 -7.72
N VAL A 114 -7.00 -2.35 -8.51
CA VAL A 114 -7.53 -1.04 -8.11
C VAL A 114 -9.05 -1.07 -8.19
N GLN A 115 -9.72 -0.53 -7.16
CA GLN A 115 -11.17 -0.34 -7.16
C GLN A 115 -11.56 0.99 -6.52
N ILE A 116 -12.75 1.49 -6.83
CA ILE A 116 -13.38 2.62 -6.15
C ILE A 116 -14.42 2.09 -5.18
N GLU A 117 -14.30 2.45 -3.90
CA GLU A 117 -15.25 2.10 -2.86
C GLU A 117 -16.34 3.18 -2.74
N VAL A 118 -17.58 2.80 -2.99
CA VAL A 118 -18.72 3.71 -3.01
C VAL A 118 -19.60 3.58 -1.74
N ASN A 119 -19.77 2.36 -1.22
CA ASN A 119 -20.82 2.03 -0.25
C ASN A 119 -20.35 1.53 1.10
N GLY A 120 -19.04 1.29 1.27
CA GLY A 120 -18.48 0.58 2.42
C GLY A 120 -18.25 1.44 3.68
N ILE A 121 -18.71 2.70 3.70
CA ILE A 121 -18.47 3.63 4.81
C ILE A 121 -19.18 3.14 6.07
N GLN A 122 -18.41 2.88 7.11
CA GLN A 122 -18.92 2.43 8.42
C GLN A 122 -19.36 3.61 9.29
N ARG A 123 -20.44 4.30 8.90
CA ARG A 123 -20.94 5.53 9.56
C ARG A 123 -21.24 5.35 11.05
N HIS A 124 -21.78 4.20 11.44
CA HIS A 124 -22.13 3.91 12.84
C HIS A 124 -20.89 3.84 13.72
N LEU A 125 -19.78 3.24 13.25
CA LEU A 125 -18.52 3.19 13.98
C LEU A 125 -17.91 4.59 14.14
N LEU A 126 -18.00 5.43 13.11
CA LEU A 126 -17.54 6.81 13.22
C LEU A 126 -18.28 7.56 14.34
N ILE A 127 -19.62 7.47 14.37
CA ILE A 127 -20.46 8.12 15.37
C ILE A 127 -20.18 7.58 16.78
N GLU A 128 -20.02 6.28 16.94
CA GLU A 128 -19.71 5.61 18.21
C GLU A 128 -18.38 6.14 18.81
N HIS A 129 -17.41 6.44 17.95
CA HIS A 129 -16.12 7.03 18.35
C HIS A 129 -16.10 8.57 18.33
N GLY A 130 -17.25 9.22 18.22
CA GLY A 130 -17.35 10.67 18.26
C GLY A 130 -16.87 11.39 17.01
N LEU A 131 -16.73 10.67 15.89
CA LEU A 131 -16.35 11.24 14.59
C LEU A 131 -17.59 11.53 13.75
N ASP A 132 -17.70 12.76 13.24
CA ASP A 132 -18.78 13.17 12.35
C ASP A 132 -18.59 12.52 10.95
N PRO A 133 -19.53 11.67 10.49
CA PRO A 133 -19.44 11.02 9.18
C PRO A 133 -19.68 11.97 7.98
N GLU A 134 -20.05 13.22 8.22
CA GLU A 134 -20.18 14.21 7.14
C GLU A 134 -18.84 14.88 6.80
N ILE A 135 -17.85 14.77 7.67
CA ILE A 135 -16.49 15.25 7.40
C ILE A 135 -15.80 14.31 6.41
N PRO A 136 -15.26 14.81 5.29
CA PRO A 136 -14.62 13.97 4.24
C PRO A 136 -13.54 13.05 4.77
N ASP A 137 -12.59 13.54 5.57
CA ASP A 137 -11.54 12.73 6.20
C ASP A 137 -12.10 11.55 6.97
N ASN A 138 -13.17 11.77 7.76
CA ASN A 138 -13.78 10.72 8.55
C ASN A 138 -14.49 9.68 7.65
N ARG A 139 -15.04 10.11 6.50
CA ARG A 139 -15.60 9.20 5.49
C ARG A 139 -14.55 8.29 4.89
N ILE A 140 -13.33 8.79 4.66
CA ILE A 140 -12.18 7.98 4.18
C ILE A 140 -11.82 6.92 5.24
N ILE A 141 -11.73 7.31 6.51
CA ILE A 141 -11.54 6.36 7.63
C ILE A 141 -12.67 5.33 7.66
N GLY A 142 -13.93 5.77 7.51
CA GLY A 142 -15.10 4.89 7.50
C GLY A 142 -15.05 3.85 6.37
N ALA A 143 -14.55 4.23 5.19
CA ALA A 143 -14.31 3.31 4.08
C ALA A 143 -13.21 2.29 4.44
N ALA A 144 -12.10 2.73 5.03
CA ALA A 144 -11.01 1.86 5.47
C ALA A 144 -11.48 0.85 6.54
N LEU A 145 -12.31 1.27 7.50
CA LEU A 145 -12.96 0.38 8.48
C LEU A 145 -13.85 -0.66 7.79
N GLY A 146 -14.57 -0.27 6.74
CA GLY A 146 -15.37 -1.18 5.92
C GLY A 146 -14.52 -2.25 5.25
N GLN A 147 -13.39 -1.86 4.68
CA GLN A 147 -12.44 -2.77 4.04
C GLN A 147 -11.80 -3.72 5.05
N ALA A 148 -11.45 -3.23 6.25
CA ALA A 148 -10.85 -4.02 7.32
C ALA A 148 -11.76 -5.17 7.84
N ARG A 149 -13.06 -5.08 7.61
CA ARG A 149 -13.99 -6.20 7.92
C ARG A 149 -13.91 -7.35 6.91
N VAL A 150 -13.33 -7.11 5.76
CA VAL A 150 -13.29 -8.07 4.64
C VAL A 150 -11.92 -8.72 4.49
N ALA A 151 -10.86 -7.92 4.65
CA ALA A 151 -9.47 -8.38 4.49
C ALA A 151 -8.53 -7.55 5.37
N PRO A 152 -7.29 -8.02 5.62
CA PRO A 152 -6.24 -7.21 6.23
C PRO A 152 -6.13 -5.88 5.47
N THR A 153 -6.24 -4.76 6.19
CA THR A 153 -6.33 -3.44 5.56
C THR A 153 -5.41 -2.46 6.28
N ARG A 154 -4.70 -1.66 5.51
CA ARG A 154 -3.95 -0.50 5.98
C ARG A 154 -4.37 0.74 5.21
N MET A 155 -4.32 1.88 5.88
CA MET A 155 -4.59 3.18 5.30
C MET A 155 -3.28 3.91 5.04
N ILE A 156 -3.14 4.51 3.88
CA ILE A 156 -1.96 5.32 3.52
C ILE A 156 -2.41 6.77 3.39
N SER A 157 -1.75 7.65 4.16
CA SER A 157 -2.02 9.09 4.15
C SER A 157 -0.77 9.87 4.52
N ASN A 158 -0.56 11.03 3.87
CA ASN A 158 0.47 11.99 4.27
C ASN A 158 -0.02 12.94 5.39
N ASP A 159 -1.33 12.96 5.66
CA ASP A 159 -1.90 13.72 6.78
C ASP A 159 -1.72 12.98 8.12
N ALA A 160 -0.89 13.55 8.99
CA ALA A 160 -0.62 12.98 10.30
C ALA A 160 -1.88 12.97 11.21
N ALA A 161 -2.76 13.96 11.11
CA ALA A 161 -3.98 14.00 11.90
C ALA A 161 -4.94 12.88 11.50
N LEU A 162 -5.04 12.61 10.19
CA LEU A 162 -5.85 11.53 9.67
C LEU A 162 -5.30 10.15 10.11
N ARG A 163 -3.95 9.97 10.05
CA ARG A 163 -3.32 8.74 10.55
C ARG A 163 -3.56 8.51 12.04
N ILE A 164 -3.48 9.58 12.87
CA ILE A 164 -3.76 9.50 14.32
C ILE A 164 -5.21 9.06 14.57
N LYS A 165 -6.19 9.67 13.88
CA LYS A 165 -7.60 9.29 13.99
C LYS A 165 -7.82 7.83 13.57
N ALA A 166 -7.24 7.39 12.45
CA ALA A 166 -7.35 6.02 11.97
C ALA A 166 -6.77 5.01 12.97
N ALA A 167 -5.58 5.30 13.52
CA ALA A 167 -4.94 4.46 14.53
C ALA A 167 -5.77 4.37 15.83
N HIS A 168 -6.44 5.46 16.25
CA HIS A 168 -7.35 5.45 17.40
C HIS A 168 -8.52 4.47 17.20
N LEU A 169 -8.96 4.26 15.97
CA LEU A 169 -10.00 3.30 15.60
C LEU A 169 -9.47 1.88 15.31
N GLY A 170 -8.19 1.62 15.61
CA GLY A 170 -7.57 0.30 15.43
C GLY A 170 -7.13 -0.02 14.00
N LEU A 171 -7.14 0.96 13.08
CA LEU A 171 -6.60 0.78 11.74
C LEU A 171 -5.08 0.93 11.71
N GLN A 172 -4.40 0.10 10.93
CA GLN A 172 -3.03 0.38 10.55
C GLN A 172 -3.01 1.59 9.61
N ALA A 173 -2.24 2.63 9.97
CA ALA A 173 -2.13 3.86 9.18
C ALA A 173 -0.66 4.24 9.01
N GLU A 174 -0.24 4.43 7.76
CA GLU A 174 1.15 4.65 7.37
C GLU A 174 1.28 5.88 6.48
N GLU A 175 2.45 6.48 6.48
CA GLU A 175 2.80 7.55 5.54
C GLU A 175 3.17 6.95 4.18
N HIS A 176 2.80 7.66 3.09
CA HIS A 176 3.20 7.24 1.75
C HIS A 176 4.71 7.37 1.56
N GLN A 177 5.33 6.27 1.15
CA GLN A 177 6.73 6.27 0.71
C GLN A 177 6.75 6.06 -0.80
N PRO A 178 7.17 7.07 -1.60
CA PRO A 178 7.29 6.91 -3.05
C PRO A 178 8.19 5.74 -3.41
N VAL A 179 7.81 4.99 -4.45
CA VAL A 179 8.62 3.89 -4.97
C VAL A 179 10.00 4.42 -5.35
N GLY A 180 11.06 3.87 -4.75
CA GLY A 180 12.44 4.36 -4.88
C GLY A 180 12.96 5.15 -3.68
N ALA A 181 12.12 5.61 -2.76
CA ALA A 181 12.58 6.28 -1.53
C ALA A 181 13.26 5.31 -0.53
N GLY A 182 12.95 4.01 -0.61
CA GLY A 182 13.52 2.98 0.26
C GLY A 182 14.95 2.53 -0.13
N GLN A 183 15.50 3.00 -1.27
CA GLN A 183 16.90 2.85 -1.64
C GLN A 183 17.60 4.20 -1.86
N SER A 184 16.96 5.30 -1.55
CA SER A 184 17.65 6.52 -1.30
C SER A 184 18.38 6.36 0.05
N THR A 185 19.56 5.73 0.05
CA THR A 185 20.62 6.33 0.81
C THR A 185 20.53 7.80 0.45
N ARG A 186 20.00 8.64 1.37
CA ARG A 186 20.21 10.09 1.28
C ARG A 186 21.65 10.22 0.81
N PRO A 187 21.97 10.95 -0.26
CA PRO A 187 23.33 11.32 -0.45
C PRO A 187 23.64 12.07 0.85
N MET A 188 24.28 11.41 1.78
CA MET A 188 25.02 12.10 2.78
C MET A 188 25.95 12.92 1.93
N GLY A 189 25.86 14.26 2.02
CA GLY A 189 26.68 15.19 1.22
C GLY A 189 28.17 15.06 1.55
N TRP A 190 28.58 13.89 1.97
CA TRP A 190 29.91 13.49 2.38
C TRP A 190 30.24 12.16 1.73
N VAL A 191 31.16 12.18 0.81
CA VAL A 191 31.84 10.98 0.32
C VAL A 191 33.14 10.88 1.10
N THR A 192 33.30 9.84 1.90
CA THR A 192 34.58 9.53 2.52
C THR A 192 35.44 8.87 1.43
N ILE A 193 36.45 9.56 0.99
CA ILE A 193 37.48 9.00 0.08
C ILE A 193 38.70 8.73 0.94
N ASP A 194 39.06 7.46 1.07
CA ASP A 194 40.36 7.08 1.65
C ASP A 194 41.44 7.41 0.60
N THR A 195 42.24 8.41 0.90
CA THR A 195 43.33 8.84 0.03
C THR A 195 44.62 9.01 0.83
N SER A 196 45.79 8.89 0.16
CA SER A 196 47.07 9.12 0.82
C SER A 196 47.28 10.63 1.09
N VAL A 197 48.11 10.94 2.08
CA VAL A 197 48.49 12.31 2.46
C VAL A 197 49.05 13.08 1.27
N GLU A 198 49.82 12.42 0.38
CA GLU A 198 50.40 13.01 -0.83
C GLU A 198 49.33 13.51 -1.82
N ASN A 199 48.20 12.82 -1.93
CA ASN A 199 47.07 13.25 -2.79
C ASN A 199 46.32 14.42 -2.18
N ILE A 200 46.24 14.54 -0.87
CA ILE A 200 45.64 15.69 -0.18
C ILE A 200 46.44 16.95 -0.43
N ASP A 201 47.79 16.89 -0.30
CA ASP A 201 48.67 18.03 -0.51
C ASP A 201 48.64 18.56 -1.95
N SER A 202 48.36 17.69 -2.94
CA SER A 202 48.22 18.10 -4.34
C SER A 202 46.96 18.95 -4.61
N LEU A 203 45.88 18.79 -3.80
CA LEU A 203 44.65 19.57 -3.93
C LEU A 203 44.79 21.00 -3.44
N TYR A 204 45.74 21.29 -2.56
CA TYR A 204 45.96 22.61 -1.96
C TYR A 204 47.18 23.36 -2.57
N SER A 205 47.85 22.76 -3.56
CA SER A 205 49.05 23.32 -4.19
C SER A 205 48.81 23.96 -5.55
N SER A 206 47.55 24.38 -5.83
CA SER A 206 47.15 25.04 -7.10
C SER A 206 46.86 26.53 -6.92
#